data_c9f96d2590726fd2c7b403b9cc1b481d
#
_entry.id   c9f96d2590726fd2c7b403b9cc1b481d
#
_cell.length_a   1.000
_cell.length_b   1.000
_cell.length_c   1.000
_cell.angle_alpha   90.00
_cell.angle_beta   90.00
_cell.angle_gamma   90.00
#
_symmetry.space_group_name_H-M   'P 1'
#
loop_
_entity.id
_entity.type
_entity.pdbx_description
1 polymer ?
#
loop_
_entity_poly.entity_id
_entity_poly.type
_entity_poly.pdbx_seq_one_letter_code
_entity_poly.pdbx_strand_id
1 'polypeptide(L)'
;MSVNVIAIDGPAASGKSTAARRLAAAIPGAVYVNTGSMYRAVAWKAIQNGIDPAHPDMEPLKQLLEDMQMRFLSTPAGPVLEVDGEQPGEQLRTQTISAGASAIATIPEVRRKLVELQRGMAAEQMIVMEGRDIGTVVFPDAKYKFFLTASPEVRARRRLLQDGGTPDPAEIARVAAEIAARDQTDSTRADSPLRQAADAVFIDNSDFSQEETIQRMLERIQRKMTVMPYRVPYADTDQMGVVYYANYLVYFERFRNELLRDAGYTYLRLEEEGIAMPVIEAVCHYKASAKYDDLLEVTGRFAEAKGVKVKIECEVRRNGKILVEGYTVHACMDMKTGRPTRPPEFIKALLTPKQ
;
A
#
# COMPACT_ATOMS: atom_id res chain seq x y z
N MET A 1 10.72 -9.24 -9.95
CA MET A 1 11.45 -8.02 -9.48
C MET A 1 10.45 -7.19 -8.69
N SER A 2 10.77 -6.80 -7.46
CA SER A 2 9.88 -5.94 -6.67
C SER A 2 9.78 -4.59 -7.38
N VAL A 3 8.56 -4.17 -7.69
CA VAL A 3 8.32 -2.89 -8.37
C VAL A 3 8.55 -1.76 -7.37
N ASN A 4 9.43 -0.82 -7.71
CA ASN A 4 9.76 0.35 -6.88
C ASN A 4 8.59 1.38 -6.86
N VAL A 5 7.41 0.91 -6.43
CA VAL A 5 6.19 1.73 -6.39
C VAL A 5 5.56 1.69 -5.00
N ILE A 6 5.15 2.86 -4.56
CA ILE A 6 4.24 3.05 -3.42
C ILE A 6 2.89 3.44 -4.02
N ALA A 7 1.92 2.54 -3.92
CA ALA A 7 0.57 2.73 -4.43
C ALA A 7 -0.34 3.33 -3.35
N ILE A 8 -1.05 4.41 -3.67
CA ILE A 8 -2.00 5.07 -2.76
C ILE A 8 -3.35 5.18 -3.45
N ASP A 9 -4.27 4.29 -3.10
CA ASP A 9 -5.62 4.27 -3.62
C ASP A 9 -6.63 4.80 -2.61
N GLY A 10 -7.82 5.12 -3.07
CA GLY A 10 -8.93 5.55 -2.22
C GLY A 10 -9.88 6.51 -2.91
N PRO A 11 -11.01 6.85 -2.26
CA PRO A 11 -12.08 7.66 -2.84
C PRO A 11 -11.68 9.13 -3.04
N ALA A 12 -12.55 9.90 -3.68
CA ALA A 12 -12.35 11.33 -3.90
C ALA A 12 -12.20 12.09 -2.57
N ALA A 13 -11.35 13.13 -2.56
CA ALA A 13 -11.09 14.00 -1.41
C ALA A 13 -10.61 13.32 -0.11
N SER A 14 -10.08 12.08 -0.17
CA SER A 14 -9.53 11.36 0.99
C SER A 14 -8.14 11.85 1.43
N GLY A 15 -7.55 12.84 0.75
CA GLY A 15 -6.22 13.38 1.09
C GLY A 15 -5.04 12.69 0.41
N LYS A 16 -5.28 11.78 -0.55
CA LYS A 16 -4.22 11.02 -1.26
C LYS A 16 -3.15 11.91 -1.88
N SER A 17 -3.56 12.96 -2.61
CA SER A 17 -2.62 13.83 -3.34
C SER A 17 -1.65 14.54 -2.39
N THR A 18 -2.13 14.99 -1.24
CA THR A 18 -1.30 15.59 -0.21
C THR A 18 -0.37 14.56 0.42
N ALA A 19 -0.91 13.38 0.77
CA ALA A 19 -0.12 12.30 1.35
C ALA A 19 0.96 11.81 0.38
N ALA A 20 0.61 11.55 -0.88
CA ALA A 20 1.53 11.06 -1.90
C ALA A 20 2.67 12.06 -2.19
N ARG A 21 2.36 13.36 -2.31
CA ARG A 21 3.35 14.41 -2.53
C ARG A 21 4.34 14.52 -1.38
N ARG A 22 3.83 14.56 -0.14
CA ARG A 22 4.68 14.65 1.06
C ARG A 22 5.49 13.38 1.28
N LEU A 23 4.91 12.24 1.00
CA LEU A 23 5.61 10.97 1.09
C LEU A 23 6.76 10.88 0.08
N ALA A 24 6.52 11.30 -1.18
CA ALA A 24 7.58 11.36 -2.18
C ALA A 24 8.69 12.33 -1.78
N ALA A 25 8.35 13.48 -1.21
CA ALA A 25 9.35 14.43 -0.70
C ALA A 25 10.18 13.90 0.47
N ALA A 26 9.62 12.99 1.29
CA ALA A 26 10.30 12.37 2.42
C ALA A 26 11.19 11.17 2.05
N ILE A 27 11.03 10.63 0.82
CA ILE A 27 11.79 9.46 0.36
C ILE A 27 12.80 9.89 -0.71
N PRO A 28 14.12 9.80 -0.46
CA PRO A 28 15.13 10.19 -1.43
C PRO A 28 14.96 9.50 -2.77
N GLY A 29 14.95 10.28 -3.85
CA GLY A 29 14.83 9.79 -5.23
C GLY A 29 13.43 9.34 -5.64
N ALA A 30 12.41 9.52 -4.80
CA ALA A 30 11.04 9.19 -5.17
C ALA A 30 10.36 10.33 -5.94
N VAL A 31 9.61 9.97 -6.97
CA VAL A 31 8.82 10.91 -7.79
C VAL A 31 7.33 10.71 -7.53
N TYR A 32 6.63 11.81 -7.31
CA TYR A 32 5.19 11.82 -7.17
C TYR A 32 4.49 11.80 -8.51
N VAL A 33 3.56 10.87 -8.70
CA VAL A 33 2.72 10.73 -9.90
C VAL A 33 1.25 10.81 -9.54
N ASN A 34 0.56 11.77 -10.12
CA ASN A 34 -0.90 11.94 -10.01
C ASN A 34 -1.58 11.39 -11.26
N THR A 35 -2.15 10.19 -11.17
CA THR A 35 -2.82 9.59 -12.33
C THR A 35 -4.08 10.35 -12.76
N GLY A 36 -4.77 10.99 -11.82
CA GLY A 36 -5.90 11.87 -12.16
C GLY A 36 -5.50 13.04 -13.06
N SER A 37 -4.26 13.54 -12.97
CA SER A 37 -3.73 14.55 -13.89
C SER A 37 -3.53 13.98 -15.30
N MET A 38 -3.15 12.72 -15.43
CA MET A 38 -2.99 12.05 -16.73
C MET A 38 -4.34 11.91 -17.44
N TYR A 39 -5.40 11.46 -16.73
CA TYR A 39 -6.74 11.42 -17.31
C TYR A 39 -7.26 12.81 -17.69
N ARG A 40 -6.98 13.83 -16.89
CA ARG A 40 -7.31 15.22 -17.22
C ARG A 40 -6.52 15.73 -18.45
N ALA A 41 -5.28 15.32 -18.61
CA ALA A 41 -4.49 15.65 -19.78
C ALA A 41 -5.07 15.04 -21.07
N VAL A 42 -5.54 13.78 -21.00
CA VAL A 42 -6.24 13.17 -22.16
C VAL A 42 -7.51 13.95 -22.49
N ALA A 43 -8.34 14.29 -21.50
CA ALA A 43 -9.56 15.08 -21.72
C ALA A 43 -9.24 16.49 -22.29
N TRP A 44 -8.21 17.14 -21.79
CA TRP A 44 -7.74 18.44 -22.26
C TRP A 44 -7.29 18.38 -23.72
N LYS A 45 -6.45 17.42 -24.10
CA LYS A 45 -6.02 17.23 -25.50
C LYS A 45 -7.19 16.83 -26.40
N ALA A 46 -8.11 15.99 -25.94
CA ALA A 46 -9.31 15.63 -26.69
C ALA A 46 -10.13 16.87 -27.04
N ILE A 47 -10.41 17.75 -26.06
CA ILE A 47 -11.15 18.99 -26.28
C ILE A 47 -10.41 19.93 -27.23
N GLN A 48 -9.07 20.07 -27.10
CA GLN A 48 -8.25 20.87 -28.03
C GLN A 48 -8.35 20.36 -29.47
N ASN A 49 -8.54 19.08 -29.69
CA ASN A 49 -8.69 18.45 -30.99
C ASN A 49 -10.16 18.29 -31.44
N GLY A 50 -11.09 18.97 -30.77
CA GLY A 50 -12.51 18.92 -31.09
C GLY A 50 -13.22 17.61 -30.80
N ILE A 51 -12.62 16.75 -29.96
CA ILE A 51 -13.20 15.48 -29.52
C ILE A 51 -13.98 15.72 -28.22
N ASP A 52 -15.28 15.39 -28.19
CA ASP A 52 -16.06 15.44 -26.96
C ASP A 52 -15.68 14.27 -26.03
N PRO A 53 -15.13 14.52 -24.85
CA PRO A 53 -14.76 13.44 -23.91
C PRO A 53 -15.92 12.57 -23.42
N ALA A 54 -17.15 13.09 -23.45
CA ALA A 54 -18.34 12.36 -23.02
C ALA A 54 -18.88 11.40 -24.09
N HIS A 55 -18.72 11.78 -25.36
CA HIS A 55 -19.18 11.00 -26.53
C HIS A 55 -18.11 11.04 -27.62
N PRO A 56 -16.92 10.48 -27.39
CA PRO A 56 -15.82 10.62 -28.33
C PRO A 56 -16.03 9.80 -29.59
N ASP A 57 -15.65 10.37 -30.74
CA ASP A 57 -15.36 9.57 -31.91
C ASP A 57 -14.09 8.75 -31.62
N MET A 58 -14.22 7.44 -31.73
CA MET A 58 -13.18 6.52 -31.29
C MET A 58 -11.96 6.51 -32.21
N GLU A 59 -12.10 6.77 -33.51
CA GLU A 59 -10.93 6.79 -34.40
C GLU A 59 -10.01 7.99 -34.14
N PRO A 60 -10.50 9.23 -34.08
CA PRO A 60 -9.67 10.35 -33.67
C PRO A 60 -9.09 10.21 -32.25
N LEU A 61 -9.87 9.65 -31.32
CA LEU A 61 -9.37 9.42 -29.95
C LEU A 61 -8.23 8.40 -29.91
N LYS A 62 -8.31 7.31 -30.65
CA LYS A 62 -7.22 6.31 -30.73
C LYS A 62 -5.95 6.93 -31.29
N GLN A 63 -6.06 7.68 -32.41
CA GLN A 63 -4.92 8.36 -33.00
C GLN A 63 -4.28 9.35 -32.00
N LEU A 64 -5.11 10.13 -31.30
CA LEU A 64 -4.62 11.02 -30.24
C LEU A 64 -3.84 10.26 -29.15
N LEU A 65 -4.35 9.11 -28.71
CA LEU A 65 -3.69 8.30 -27.67
C LEU A 65 -2.38 7.67 -28.16
N GLU A 66 -2.29 7.26 -29.41
CA GLU A 66 -1.06 6.71 -30.01
C GLU A 66 0.05 7.75 -30.05
N ASP A 67 -0.27 8.96 -30.48
CA ASP A 67 0.71 10.05 -30.66
C ASP A 67 1.10 10.72 -29.33
N MET A 68 0.23 10.65 -28.31
CA MET A 68 0.40 11.37 -27.06
C MET A 68 1.57 10.85 -26.23
N GLN A 69 2.43 11.80 -25.81
CA GLN A 69 3.53 11.57 -24.87
C GLN A 69 3.27 12.30 -23.56
N MET A 70 3.53 11.62 -22.45
CA MET A 70 3.40 12.20 -21.11
C MET A 70 4.63 11.87 -20.26
N ARG A 71 5.10 12.86 -19.51
CA ARG A 71 6.15 12.65 -18.50
C ARG A 71 5.98 13.62 -17.34
N PHE A 72 6.46 13.21 -16.16
CA PHE A 72 6.54 14.10 -15.00
C PHE A 72 7.95 14.67 -14.90
N LEU A 73 8.06 15.98 -14.97
CA LEU A 73 9.31 16.71 -14.81
C LEU A 73 9.48 17.08 -13.33
N SER A 74 10.63 16.75 -12.75
CA SER A 74 10.98 17.22 -11.41
C SER A 74 11.37 18.69 -11.46
N THR A 75 10.65 19.53 -10.71
CA THR A 75 10.99 20.96 -10.56
C THR A 75 11.15 21.31 -9.08
N PRO A 76 11.81 22.42 -8.73
CA PRO A 76 11.92 22.89 -7.35
C PRO A 76 10.55 23.10 -6.66
N ALA A 77 9.51 23.40 -7.42
CA ALA A 77 8.13 23.57 -6.95
C ALA A 77 7.36 22.25 -6.86
N GLY A 78 7.98 21.14 -7.23
CA GLY A 78 7.38 19.80 -7.29
C GLY A 78 7.24 19.26 -8.72
N PRO A 79 6.74 18.02 -8.90
CA PRO A 79 6.61 17.42 -10.21
C PRO A 79 5.52 18.11 -11.04
N VAL A 80 5.84 18.40 -12.30
CA VAL A 80 4.95 19.01 -13.28
C VAL A 80 4.69 18.01 -14.40
N LEU A 81 3.42 17.82 -14.78
CA LEU A 81 3.06 17.00 -15.93
C LEU A 81 3.32 17.78 -17.23
N GLU A 82 4.08 17.18 -18.11
CA GLU A 82 4.27 17.62 -19.49
C GLU A 82 3.55 16.65 -20.43
N VAL A 83 2.84 17.22 -21.40
CA VAL A 83 2.07 16.50 -22.41
C VAL A 83 2.47 17.05 -23.78
N ASP A 84 3.07 16.22 -24.62
CA ASP A 84 3.54 16.63 -25.98
C ASP A 84 4.43 17.90 -25.98
N GLY A 85 5.27 18.03 -24.94
CA GLY A 85 6.13 19.20 -24.76
C GLY A 85 5.47 20.43 -24.14
N GLU A 86 4.16 20.38 -23.83
CA GLU A 86 3.42 21.44 -23.16
C GLU A 86 3.19 21.17 -21.70
N GLN A 87 3.15 22.19 -20.85
CA GLN A 87 2.85 22.10 -19.42
C GLN A 87 1.50 22.74 -19.14
N PRO A 88 0.38 21.99 -19.19
CA PRO A 88 -0.97 22.55 -19.07
C PRO A 88 -1.28 23.14 -17.69
N GLY A 89 -0.58 22.73 -16.63
CA GLY A 89 -0.69 23.32 -15.30
C GLY A 89 -2.11 23.42 -14.77
N GLU A 90 -2.53 24.63 -14.39
CA GLU A 90 -3.87 24.88 -13.82
C GLU A 90 -5.02 24.65 -14.82
N GLN A 91 -4.77 24.64 -16.13
CA GLN A 91 -5.80 24.34 -17.12
C GLN A 91 -6.45 22.97 -16.88
N LEU A 92 -5.69 22.01 -16.34
CA LEU A 92 -6.20 20.69 -16.01
C LEU A 92 -7.19 20.66 -14.83
N ARG A 93 -7.35 21.77 -14.10
CA ARG A 93 -8.20 21.82 -12.89
C ARG A 93 -9.59 22.41 -13.14
N THR A 94 -9.89 22.84 -14.35
CA THR A 94 -11.22 23.38 -14.68
C THR A 94 -12.31 22.33 -14.51
N GLN A 95 -13.52 22.76 -14.25
CA GLN A 95 -14.69 21.87 -14.07
C GLN A 95 -14.94 21.06 -15.36
N THR A 96 -14.84 21.69 -16.53
CA THR A 96 -15.02 21.04 -17.84
C THR A 96 -14.02 19.90 -18.04
N ILE A 97 -12.72 20.15 -17.78
CA ILE A 97 -11.68 19.12 -17.90
C ILE A 97 -11.88 18.02 -16.87
N SER A 98 -12.30 18.36 -15.65
CA SER A 98 -12.55 17.37 -14.58
C SER A 98 -13.74 16.46 -14.90
N ALA A 99 -14.81 17.00 -15.50
CA ALA A 99 -15.95 16.22 -15.99
C ALA A 99 -15.53 15.33 -17.18
N GLY A 100 -14.84 15.88 -18.16
CA GLY A 100 -14.30 15.13 -19.30
C GLY A 100 -13.36 14.00 -18.87
N ALA A 101 -12.51 14.21 -17.87
CA ALA A 101 -11.63 13.19 -17.33
C ALA A 101 -12.41 12.03 -16.70
N SER A 102 -13.52 12.31 -16.02
CA SER A 102 -14.37 11.27 -15.46
C SER A 102 -15.06 10.44 -16.53
N ALA A 103 -15.52 11.06 -17.60
CA ALA A 103 -16.13 10.38 -18.75
C ALA A 103 -15.09 9.52 -19.50
N ILE A 104 -13.94 10.10 -19.88
CA ILE A 104 -12.91 9.41 -20.65
C ILE A 104 -12.24 8.27 -19.87
N ALA A 105 -12.24 8.32 -18.53
CA ALA A 105 -11.72 7.25 -17.67
C ALA A 105 -12.56 5.96 -17.69
N THR A 106 -13.74 5.96 -18.28
CA THR A 106 -14.57 4.77 -18.51
C THR A 106 -14.20 4.03 -19.80
N ILE A 107 -13.41 4.64 -20.67
CA ILE A 107 -13.03 4.12 -21.99
C ILE A 107 -11.86 3.15 -21.86
N PRO A 108 -12.00 1.87 -22.26
CA PRO A 108 -10.94 0.87 -22.07
C PRO A 108 -9.63 1.19 -22.80
N GLU A 109 -9.69 1.81 -23.99
CA GLU A 109 -8.51 2.21 -24.78
C GLU A 109 -7.68 3.27 -24.05
N VAL A 110 -8.33 4.27 -23.47
CA VAL A 110 -7.68 5.32 -22.66
C VAL A 110 -7.00 4.69 -21.46
N ARG A 111 -7.70 3.78 -20.77
CA ARG A 111 -7.15 3.11 -19.61
C ARG A 111 -5.91 2.28 -19.94
N ARG A 112 -5.98 1.47 -21.00
CA ARG A 112 -4.83 0.67 -21.45
C ARG A 112 -3.60 1.53 -21.74
N LYS A 113 -3.78 2.60 -22.49
CA LYS A 113 -2.67 3.53 -22.80
C LYS A 113 -2.09 4.18 -21.54
N LEU A 114 -2.94 4.67 -20.64
CA LEU A 114 -2.47 5.30 -19.41
C LEU A 114 -1.80 4.31 -18.46
N VAL A 115 -2.29 3.08 -18.33
CA VAL A 115 -1.64 2.03 -17.54
C VAL A 115 -0.25 1.68 -18.12
N GLU A 116 -0.12 1.61 -19.44
CA GLU A 116 1.18 1.39 -20.09
C GLU A 116 2.16 2.52 -19.75
N LEU A 117 1.75 3.79 -19.89
CA LEU A 117 2.58 4.95 -19.56
C LEU A 117 2.96 4.97 -18.05
N GLN A 118 2.02 4.68 -17.17
CA GLN A 118 2.25 4.60 -15.73
C GLN A 118 3.29 3.52 -15.38
N ARG A 119 3.19 2.36 -16.01
CA ARG A 119 4.16 1.27 -15.81
C ARG A 119 5.55 1.62 -16.35
N GLY A 120 5.62 2.30 -17.50
CA GLY A 120 6.88 2.79 -18.05
C GLY A 120 7.62 3.74 -17.10
N MET A 121 6.88 4.64 -16.44
CA MET A 121 7.47 5.59 -15.47
C MET A 121 8.12 4.91 -14.27
N ALA A 122 7.62 3.75 -13.85
CA ALA A 122 8.12 3.02 -12.68
C ALA A 122 9.39 2.18 -12.97
N ALA A 123 9.78 2.03 -14.23
CA ALA A 123 10.93 1.23 -14.61
C ALA A 123 12.27 1.89 -14.23
N GLU A 124 12.30 3.21 -14.15
CA GLU A 124 13.53 3.98 -14.01
C GLU A 124 13.80 4.52 -12.59
N GLN A 125 12.75 4.65 -11.77
CA GLN A 125 12.86 5.31 -10.46
C GLN A 125 11.80 4.86 -9.46
N MET A 126 12.02 5.18 -8.18
CA MET A 126 11.01 5.01 -7.13
C MET A 126 9.84 5.97 -7.39
N ILE A 127 8.62 5.45 -7.42
CA ILE A 127 7.40 6.24 -7.66
C ILE A 127 6.44 6.14 -6.49
N VAL A 128 5.91 7.28 -6.07
CA VAL A 128 4.72 7.37 -5.22
C VAL A 128 3.56 7.75 -6.12
N MET A 129 2.70 6.80 -6.40
CA MET A 129 1.59 6.96 -7.34
C MET A 129 0.25 6.92 -6.62
N GLU A 130 -0.61 7.90 -6.90
CA GLU A 130 -1.97 7.93 -6.38
C GLU A 130 -3.02 7.69 -7.45
N GLY A 131 -4.11 7.01 -7.07
CA GLY A 131 -5.21 6.76 -7.99
C GLY A 131 -6.44 6.13 -7.34
N ARG A 132 -7.03 5.16 -8.07
CA ARG A 132 -8.20 4.38 -7.65
C ARG A 132 -7.94 2.89 -7.70
N ASP A 133 -6.98 2.48 -8.50
CA ASP A 133 -6.72 1.10 -8.91
C ASP A 133 -5.21 0.82 -9.08
N ILE A 134 -4.38 1.64 -8.44
CA ILE A 134 -2.92 1.52 -8.57
C ILE A 134 -2.44 0.19 -8.00
N GLY A 135 -2.87 -0.15 -6.78
CA GLY A 135 -2.47 -1.38 -6.10
C GLY A 135 -3.26 -2.63 -6.53
N THR A 136 -4.32 -2.47 -7.34
CA THR A 136 -5.13 -3.61 -7.81
C THR A 136 -4.90 -3.95 -9.27
N VAL A 137 -4.64 -2.95 -10.13
CA VAL A 137 -4.56 -3.11 -11.58
C VAL A 137 -3.22 -2.63 -12.15
N VAL A 138 -2.79 -1.42 -11.81
CA VAL A 138 -1.58 -0.83 -12.42
C VAL A 138 -0.33 -1.54 -11.91
N PHE A 139 -0.20 -1.68 -10.60
CA PHE A 139 0.91 -2.33 -9.91
C PHE A 139 0.41 -3.32 -8.85
N PRO A 140 -0.16 -4.45 -9.25
CA PRO A 140 -0.64 -5.46 -8.29
C PRO A 140 0.48 -6.06 -7.43
N ASP A 141 1.73 -5.94 -7.89
CA ASP A 141 2.92 -6.40 -7.17
C ASP A 141 3.70 -5.25 -6.48
N ALA A 142 3.08 -4.07 -6.32
CA ALA A 142 3.69 -2.97 -5.60
C ALA A 142 4.00 -3.38 -4.15
N LYS A 143 5.23 -3.08 -3.70
CA LYS A 143 5.70 -3.46 -2.35
C LYS A 143 4.91 -2.79 -1.23
N TYR A 144 4.50 -1.55 -1.45
CA TYR A 144 3.74 -0.78 -0.47
C TYR A 144 2.43 -0.31 -1.10
N LYS A 145 1.32 -0.73 -0.52
CA LYS A 145 -0.02 -0.34 -0.94
C LYS A 145 -0.77 0.24 0.23
N PHE A 146 -1.38 1.40 0.01
CA PHE A 146 -2.21 2.08 0.98
C PHE A 146 -3.58 2.34 0.38
N PHE A 147 -4.62 2.12 1.17
CA PHE A 147 -5.97 2.54 0.83
C PHE A 147 -6.40 3.61 1.83
N LEU A 148 -6.44 4.86 1.35
CA LEU A 148 -6.67 6.04 2.18
C LEU A 148 -8.11 6.51 2.05
N THR A 149 -8.83 6.59 3.16
CA THR A 149 -10.22 7.05 3.22
C THR A 149 -10.44 8.04 4.36
N ALA A 150 -11.60 8.68 4.35
CA ALA A 150 -12.15 9.49 5.45
C ALA A 150 -13.68 9.49 5.38
N SER A 151 -14.36 9.92 6.44
CA SER A 151 -15.82 10.05 6.45
C SER A 151 -16.30 11.00 5.36
N PRO A 152 -17.53 10.84 4.85
CA PRO A 152 -18.09 11.71 3.81
C PRO A 152 -18.06 13.21 4.18
N GLU A 153 -18.38 13.52 5.43
CA GLU A 153 -18.36 14.91 5.91
C GLU A 153 -16.96 15.51 5.93
N VAL A 154 -15.95 14.75 6.41
CA VAL A 154 -14.56 15.19 6.43
C VAL A 154 -14.06 15.43 5.01
N ARG A 155 -14.38 14.54 4.08
CA ARG A 155 -14.00 14.69 2.67
C ARG A 155 -14.66 15.90 2.01
N ALA A 156 -15.94 16.13 2.26
CA ALA A 156 -16.67 17.29 1.76
C ALA A 156 -16.10 18.60 2.31
N ARG A 157 -15.84 18.66 3.60
CA ARG A 157 -15.18 19.81 4.25
C ARG A 157 -13.81 20.11 3.65
N ARG A 158 -12.97 19.08 3.46
CA ARG A 158 -11.65 19.23 2.83
C ARG A 158 -11.76 19.76 1.40
N ARG A 159 -12.74 19.28 0.65
CA ARG A 159 -12.99 19.73 -0.73
C ARG A 159 -13.43 21.18 -0.78
N LEU A 160 -14.37 21.59 0.06
CA LEU A 160 -14.82 22.97 0.16
C LEU A 160 -13.68 23.93 0.49
N LEU A 161 -12.87 23.61 1.50
CA LEU A 161 -11.70 24.42 1.87
C LEU A 161 -10.66 24.51 0.74
N GLN A 162 -10.46 23.44 0.00
CA GLN A 162 -9.54 23.41 -1.15
C GLN A 162 -10.01 24.31 -2.29
N ASP A 163 -11.32 24.41 -2.48
CA ASP A 163 -11.95 25.23 -3.54
C ASP A 163 -12.21 26.68 -3.08
N GLY A 164 -11.77 27.05 -1.86
CA GLY A 164 -11.95 28.38 -1.28
C GLY A 164 -13.36 28.68 -0.77
N GLY A 165 -14.19 27.67 -0.64
CA GLY A 165 -15.55 27.75 -0.09
C GLY A 165 -15.61 27.73 1.43
N THR A 166 -16.78 28.06 1.96
CA THR A 166 -17.05 28.01 3.41
C THR A 166 -17.72 26.68 3.76
N PRO A 167 -17.21 25.89 4.71
CA PRO A 167 -17.77 24.60 5.06
C PRO A 167 -18.95 24.73 6.03
N ASP A 168 -20.05 25.37 5.60
CA ASP A 168 -21.31 25.33 6.32
C ASP A 168 -22.03 23.99 6.15
N PRO A 169 -22.98 23.63 7.03
CA PRO A 169 -23.64 22.33 7.01
C PRO A 169 -24.37 22.00 5.68
N ALA A 170 -24.98 22.98 5.02
CA ALA A 170 -25.72 22.77 3.78
C ALA A 170 -24.75 22.48 2.61
N GLU A 171 -23.67 23.26 2.51
CA GLU A 171 -22.64 23.07 1.51
C GLU A 171 -21.88 21.76 1.74
N ILE A 172 -21.59 21.38 2.99
CA ILE A 172 -20.99 20.08 3.31
C ILE A 172 -21.90 18.95 2.82
N ALA A 173 -23.20 19.00 3.09
CA ALA A 173 -24.14 17.96 2.66
C ALA A 173 -24.22 17.87 1.12
N ARG A 174 -24.26 19.01 0.42
CA ARG A 174 -24.27 19.08 -1.04
C ARG A 174 -23.01 18.45 -1.64
N VAL A 175 -21.83 18.87 -1.17
CA VAL A 175 -20.55 18.37 -1.69
C VAL A 175 -20.32 16.90 -1.30
N ALA A 176 -20.80 16.46 -0.14
CA ALA A 176 -20.75 15.05 0.25
C ALA A 176 -21.58 14.17 -0.71
N ALA A 177 -22.76 14.64 -1.14
CA ALA A 177 -23.57 13.93 -2.14
C ALA A 177 -22.86 13.83 -3.51
N GLU A 178 -22.22 14.91 -3.97
CA GLU A 178 -21.45 14.91 -5.21
C GLU A 178 -20.27 13.94 -5.15
N ILE A 179 -19.53 13.94 -4.03
CA ILE A 179 -18.42 13.02 -3.80
C ILE A 179 -18.93 11.57 -3.77
N ALA A 180 -20.05 11.30 -3.09
CA ALA A 180 -20.62 9.97 -3.03
C ALA A 180 -21.06 9.45 -4.41
N ALA A 181 -21.69 10.28 -5.24
CA ALA A 181 -22.05 9.93 -6.61
C ALA A 181 -20.80 9.57 -7.45
N ARG A 182 -19.73 10.32 -7.31
CA ARG A 182 -18.45 10.04 -7.98
C ARG A 182 -17.83 8.73 -7.49
N ASP A 183 -17.79 8.50 -6.18
CA ASP A 183 -17.24 7.27 -5.60
C ASP A 183 -18.07 6.05 -6.01
N GLN A 184 -19.39 6.20 -6.15
CA GLN A 184 -20.25 5.15 -6.68
C GLN A 184 -19.87 4.81 -8.12
N THR A 185 -19.67 5.80 -8.98
CA THR A 185 -19.21 5.61 -10.36
C THR A 185 -17.84 4.91 -10.39
N ASP A 186 -16.88 5.38 -9.59
CA ASP A 186 -15.54 4.79 -9.51
C ASP A 186 -15.58 3.33 -9.02
N SER A 187 -16.50 2.98 -8.10
CA SER A 187 -16.59 1.64 -7.49
C SER A 187 -17.37 0.63 -8.33
N THR A 188 -18.31 1.10 -9.17
CA THR A 188 -19.22 0.24 -9.97
C THR A 188 -18.81 0.11 -11.43
N ARG A 189 -17.79 0.83 -11.88
CA ARG A 189 -17.31 0.70 -13.26
C ARG A 189 -16.86 -0.73 -13.55
N ALA A 190 -17.15 -1.20 -14.76
CA ALA A 190 -16.85 -2.57 -15.16
C ALA A 190 -15.35 -2.85 -15.23
N ASP A 191 -14.56 -1.85 -15.64
CA ASP A 191 -13.10 -1.94 -15.74
C ASP A 191 -12.42 -1.21 -14.60
N SER A 192 -11.53 -1.90 -13.89
CA SER A 192 -10.66 -1.36 -12.83
C SER A 192 -11.43 -0.55 -11.76
N PRO A 193 -12.44 -1.12 -11.10
CA PRO A 193 -13.21 -0.41 -10.08
C PRO A 193 -12.34 0.01 -8.90
N LEU A 194 -12.73 1.09 -8.22
CA LEU A 194 -12.14 1.48 -6.96
C LEU A 194 -12.36 0.38 -5.92
N ARG A 195 -11.29 -0.33 -5.58
CA ARG A 195 -11.29 -1.40 -4.55
C ARG A 195 -10.01 -1.34 -3.74
N GLN A 196 -10.11 -1.67 -2.48
CA GLN A 196 -8.94 -1.92 -1.66
C GLN A 196 -8.25 -3.21 -2.13
N ALA A 197 -6.94 -3.16 -2.42
CA ALA A 197 -6.15 -4.36 -2.63
C ALA A 197 -6.08 -5.18 -1.33
N ALA A 198 -6.11 -6.51 -1.45
CA ALA A 198 -6.15 -7.40 -0.27
C ALA A 198 -4.96 -7.22 0.69
N ASP A 199 -3.83 -6.79 0.15
CA ASP A 199 -2.57 -6.53 0.85
C ASP A 199 -2.32 -5.03 1.15
N ALA A 200 -3.29 -4.16 0.85
CA ALA A 200 -3.17 -2.73 1.15
C ALA A 200 -3.43 -2.42 2.62
N VAL A 201 -2.58 -1.56 3.18
CA VAL A 201 -2.81 -0.98 4.51
C VAL A 201 -3.98 0.00 4.42
N PHE A 202 -5.07 -0.31 5.12
CA PHE A 202 -6.23 0.58 5.22
C PHE A 202 -5.95 1.69 6.24
N ILE A 203 -6.16 2.93 5.84
CA ILE A 203 -6.02 4.11 6.70
C ILE A 203 -7.29 4.96 6.58
N ASP A 204 -8.14 4.92 7.60
CA ASP A 204 -9.16 5.94 7.79
C ASP A 204 -8.52 7.12 8.50
N ASN A 205 -8.44 8.25 7.81
CA ASN A 205 -7.80 9.46 8.33
C ASN A 205 -8.82 10.54 8.72
N SER A 206 -10.04 10.14 9.07
CA SER A 206 -11.10 11.06 9.50
C SER A 206 -10.67 11.90 10.69
N ASP A 207 -10.02 11.27 11.67
CA ASP A 207 -9.58 11.86 12.93
C ASP A 207 -8.09 12.20 12.97
N PHE A 208 -7.37 12.00 11.86
CA PHE A 208 -5.94 12.25 11.79
C PHE A 208 -5.62 13.54 11.06
N SER A 209 -4.61 14.24 11.55
CA SER A 209 -3.94 15.29 10.79
C SER A 209 -3.23 14.71 9.55
N GLN A 210 -2.86 15.58 8.64
CA GLN A 210 -2.06 15.16 7.48
C GLN A 210 -0.69 14.61 7.91
N GLU A 211 -0.07 15.21 8.92
CA GLU A 211 1.20 14.79 9.50
C GLU A 211 1.11 13.38 10.07
N GLU A 212 0.11 13.09 10.89
CA GLU A 212 -0.10 11.76 11.47
C GLU A 212 -0.36 10.69 10.40
N THR A 213 -1.13 11.04 9.36
CA THR A 213 -1.38 10.14 8.24
C THR A 213 -0.07 9.77 7.53
N ILE A 214 0.78 10.76 7.24
CA ILE A 214 2.06 10.56 6.56
C ILE A 214 3.03 9.78 7.44
N GLN A 215 3.09 10.13 8.72
CA GLN A 215 3.95 9.44 9.68
C GLN A 215 3.62 7.94 9.74
N ARG A 216 2.33 7.56 9.81
CA ARG A 216 1.89 6.15 9.78
C ARG A 216 2.31 5.44 8.48
N MET A 217 2.24 6.14 7.33
CA MET A 217 2.69 5.60 6.06
C MET A 217 4.21 5.42 6.03
N LEU A 218 4.98 6.41 6.51
CA LEU A 218 6.44 6.35 6.60
C LEU A 218 6.90 5.24 7.53
N GLU A 219 6.32 5.10 8.70
CA GLU A 219 6.59 4.01 9.63
C GLU A 219 6.40 2.66 8.97
N ARG A 220 5.35 2.51 8.16
CA ARG A 220 5.09 1.28 7.42
C ARG A 220 6.14 1.00 6.35
N ILE A 221 6.62 2.05 5.64
CA ILE A 221 7.61 1.95 4.58
C ILE A 221 9.02 1.74 5.16
N GLN A 222 9.35 2.48 6.21
CA GLN A 222 10.66 2.47 6.84
C GLN A 222 10.84 1.30 7.81
N ARG A 223 9.76 0.57 8.10
CA ARG A 223 9.82 -0.59 8.97
C ARG A 223 10.81 -1.58 8.37
N LYS A 224 12.02 -1.59 8.92
CA LYS A 224 13.03 -2.60 8.59
C LYS A 224 12.41 -3.97 8.86
N MET A 225 12.63 -4.89 7.94
CA MET A 225 12.31 -6.28 8.20
C MET A 225 13.09 -6.69 9.46
N THR A 226 12.39 -7.19 10.49
CA THR A 226 13.05 -7.72 11.66
C THR A 226 13.99 -8.84 11.22
N VAL A 227 15.26 -8.69 11.53
CA VAL A 227 16.29 -9.69 11.30
C VAL A 227 16.92 -10.02 12.63
N MET A 228 16.78 -11.26 13.07
CA MET A 228 17.46 -11.76 14.27
C MET A 228 18.71 -12.53 13.86
N PRO A 229 19.90 -11.97 14.09
CA PRO A 229 21.13 -12.73 13.90
C PRO A 229 21.23 -13.80 14.99
N TYR A 230 21.58 -15.01 14.59
CA TYR A 230 21.72 -16.13 15.53
C TYR A 230 22.95 -16.95 15.19
N ARG A 231 23.92 -16.98 16.11
CA ARG A 231 25.08 -17.85 15.99
C ARG A 231 24.77 -19.20 16.60
N VAL A 232 24.92 -20.26 15.83
CA VAL A 232 24.60 -21.62 16.23
C VAL A 232 25.58 -22.08 17.32
N PRO A 233 25.11 -22.31 18.57
CA PRO A 233 25.95 -22.86 19.61
C PRO A 233 26.15 -24.38 19.39
N TYR A 234 27.19 -24.94 20.00
CA TYR A 234 27.47 -26.38 19.91
C TYR A 234 26.29 -27.22 20.43
N ALA A 235 25.62 -26.74 21.47
CA ALA A 235 24.46 -27.42 22.10
C ALA A 235 23.25 -27.59 21.15
N ASP A 236 23.18 -26.83 20.05
CA ASP A 236 22.07 -26.95 19.10
C ASP A 236 22.31 -28.04 18.04
N THR A 237 23.49 -28.66 18.02
CA THR A 237 23.87 -29.67 17.01
C THR A 237 23.65 -31.10 17.52
N ASP A 238 23.37 -32.00 16.59
CA ASP A 238 23.24 -33.44 16.84
C ASP A 238 24.54 -34.22 16.49
N GLN A 239 24.48 -35.54 16.60
CA GLN A 239 25.62 -36.40 16.27
C GLN A 239 26.07 -36.36 14.79
N MET A 240 25.22 -35.86 13.89
CA MET A 240 25.56 -35.64 12.50
C MET A 240 26.34 -34.33 12.29
N GLY A 241 26.57 -33.57 13.34
CA GLY A 241 27.26 -32.28 13.30
C GLY A 241 26.45 -31.15 12.63
N VAL A 242 25.14 -31.30 12.57
CA VAL A 242 24.22 -30.29 12.04
C VAL A 242 23.21 -29.88 13.11
N VAL A 243 22.58 -28.73 12.94
CA VAL A 243 21.52 -28.27 13.85
C VAL A 243 20.41 -29.29 13.88
N TYR A 244 20.07 -29.75 15.11
CA TYR A 244 18.98 -30.67 15.34
C TYR A 244 17.66 -30.04 14.86
N TYR A 245 16.90 -30.78 14.09
CA TYR A 245 15.76 -30.26 13.35
C TYR A 245 14.75 -29.48 14.20
N ALA A 246 14.52 -29.91 15.44
CA ALA A 246 13.56 -29.26 16.34
C ALA A 246 14.03 -27.86 16.82
N ASN A 247 15.32 -27.56 16.79
CA ASN A 247 15.86 -26.28 17.21
C ASN A 247 15.44 -25.13 16.28
N TYR A 248 15.08 -25.42 15.04
CA TYR A 248 14.52 -24.38 14.17
C TYR A 248 13.18 -23.81 14.66
N LEU A 249 12.39 -24.60 15.36
CA LEU A 249 11.17 -24.11 16.02
C LEU A 249 11.49 -23.19 17.21
N VAL A 250 12.57 -23.46 17.93
CA VAL A 250 13.09 -22.56 18.98
C VAL A 250 13.58 -21.24 18.36
N TYR A 251 14.21 -21.29 17.18
CA TYR A 251 14.60 -20.07 16.46
C TYR A 251 13.40 -19.25 16.03
N PHE A 252 12.32 -19.88 15.57
CA PHE A 252 11.06 -19.22 15.25
C PHE A 252 10.41 -18.57 16.48
N GLU A 253 10.47 -19.21 17.63
CA GLU A 253 9.97 -18.65 18.89
C GLU A 253 10.75 -17.40 19.31
N ARG A 254 12.09 -17.49 19.32
CA ARG A 254 12.96 -16.36 19.63
C ARG A 254 12.71 -15.20 18.68
N PHE A 255 12.64 -15.49 17.38
CA PHE A 255 12.36 -14.48 16.36
C PHE A 255 10.99 -13.82 16.56
N ARG A 256 9.96 -14.58 16.90
CA ARG A 256 8.62 -14.01 17.23
C ARG A 256 8.71 -12.96 18.32
N ASN A 257 9.51 -13.21 19.36
CA ASN A 257 9.68 -12.27 20.46
C ASN A 257 10.41 -10.99 19.99
N GLU A 258 11.41 -11.09 19.13
CA GLU A 258 12.06 -9.91 18.50
C GLU A 258 11.10 -9.16 17.57
N LEU A 259 10.31 -9.87 16.78
CA LEU A 259 9.30 -9.28 15.90
C LEU A 259 8.27 -8.44 16.69
N LEU A 260 7.87 -8.91 17.87
CA LEU A 260 7.00 -8.15 18.78
C LEU A 260 7.72 -6.94 19.37
N ARG A 261 8.99 -7.09 19.82
CA ARG A 261 9.79 -5.97 20.38
C ARG A 261 9.99 -4.86 19.36
N ASP A 262 10.33 -5.21 18.13
CA ASP A 262 10.47 -4.24 17.03
C ASP A 262 9.15 -3.50 16.73
N ALA A 263 8.03 -4.13 17.09
CA ALA A 263 6.71 -3.52 17.01
C ALA A 263 6.37 -2.63 18.21
N GLY A 264 7.30 -2.48 19.18
CA GLY A 264 7.07 -1.74 20.42
C GLY A 264 6.25 -2.49 21.46
N TYR A 265 6.14 -3.82 21.32
CA TYR A 265 5.34 -4.67 22.22
C TYR A 265 6.14 -5.90 22.67
N THR A 266 6.13 -6.21 23.96
CA THR A 266 6.77 -7.43 24.45
C THR A 266 5.76 -8.55 24.66
N TYR A 267 6.20 -9.80 24.55
CA TYR A 267 5.35 -10.95 24.88
C TYR A 267 4.90 -10.91 26.34
N LEU A 268 5.80 -10.49 27.26
CA LEU A 268 5.49 -10.27 28.67
C LEU A 268 4.31 -9.30 28.86
N ARG A 269 4.30 -8.21 28.12
CA ARG A 269 3.19 -7.24 28.18
C ARG A 269 1.86 -7.83 27.71
N LEU A 270 1.87 -8.72 26.71
CA LEU A 270 0.66 -9.46 26.31
C LEU A 270 0.11 -10.30 27.47
N GLU A 271 1.00 -11.00 28.18
CA GLU A 271 0.62 -11.81 29.33
C GLU A 271 0.10 -10.97 30.51
N GLU A 272 0.74 -9.82 30.78
CA GLU A 272 0.27 -8.84 31.77
C GLU A 272 -1.12 -8.28 31.43
N GLU A 273 -1.41 -8.09 30.16
CA GLU A 273 -2.73 -7.71 29.65
C GLU A 273 -3.73 -8.89 29.62
N GLY A 274 -3.29 -10.07 30.06
CA GLY A 274 -4.12 -11.27 30.19
C GLY A 274 -4.33 -12.04 28.89
N ILE A 275 -3.45 -11.88 27.91
CA ILE A 275 -3.53 -12.58 26.62
C ILE A 275 -2.35 -13.54 26.47
N ALA A 276 -2.65 -14.82 26.25
CA ALA A 276 -1.67 -15.84 25.85
C ALA A 276 -1.84 -16.18 24.36
N MET A 277 -0.73 -16.61 23.74
CA MET A 277 -0.71 -17.04 22.35
C MET A 277 -0.05 -18.43 22.22
N PRO A 278 -0.68 -19.52 22.75
CA PRO A 278 -0.17 -20.86 22.59
C PRO A 278 -0.07 -21.26 21.12
N VAL A 279 0.96 -22.03 20.80
CA VAL A 279 1.14 -22.61 19.46
C VAL A 279 0.13 -23.75 19.29
N ILE A 280 -0.63 -23.75 18.19
CA ILE A 280 -1.56 -24.79 17.82
C ILE A 280 -1.15 -25.55 16.56
N GLU A 281 -0.21 -24.98 15.79
CA GLU A 281 0.37 -25.61 14.61
C GLU A 281 1.78 -25.06 14.38
N ALA A 282 2.73 -25.90 14.01
CA ALA A 282 4.10 -25.52 13.65
C ALA A 282 4.57 -26.37 12.47
N VAL A 283 5.10 -25.71 11.46
CA VAL A 283 5.57 -26.34 10.23
C VAL A 283 6.96 -25.84 9.87
N CYS A 284 7.87 -26.75 9.56
CA CYS A 284 9.20 -26.48 9.03
C CYS A 284 9.43 -27.26 7.72
N HIS A 285 9.93 -26.57 6.72
CA HIS A 285 10.40 -27.13 5.45
C HIS A 285 11.91 -26.98 5.39
N TYR A 286 12.63 -28.10 5.57
CA TYR A 286 14.08 -28.14 5.62
C TYR A 286 14.66 -28.26 4.21
N LYS A 287 15.46 -27.28 3.80
CA LYS A 287 16.10 -27.21 2.47
C LYS A 287 17.61 -27.48 2.54
N ALA A 288 18.24 -27.05 3.64
CA ALA A 288 19.65 -27.29 3.92
C ALA A 288 19.91 -27.22 5.44
N SER A 289 21.03 -27.77 5.88
CA SER A 289 21.42 -27.82 7.28
C SER A 289 22.34 -26.64 7.63
N ALA A 290 22.19 -26.15 8.87
CA ALA A 290 23.18 -25.29 9.52
C ALA A 290 24.12 -26.16 10.41
N LYS A 291 25.29 -25.62 10.72
CA LYS A 291 26.32 -26.27 11.54
C LYS A 291 26.69 -25.38 12.73
N TYR A 292 27.43 -25.96 13.67
CA TYR A 292 28.05 -25.20 14.74
C TYR A 292 28.83 -24.00 14.20
N ASP A 293 28.70 -22.87 14.88
CA ASP A 293 29.30 -21.57 14.58
C ASP A 293 28.80 -20.87 13.30
N ASP A 294 27.84 -21.44 12.58
CA ASP A 294 27.18 -20.71 11.50
C ASP A 294 26.47 -19.45 12.06
N LEU A 295 26.65 -18.32 11.37
CA LEU A 295 25.85 -17.12 11.63
C LEU A 295 24.62 -17.16 10.74
N LEU A 296 23.48 -17.30 11.37
CA LEU A 296 22.16 -17.37 10.74
C LEU A 296 21.46 -16.01 10.82
N GLU A 297 20.60 -15.75 9.85
CA GLU A 297 19.63 -14.65 9.85
C GLU A 297 18.24 -15.27 9.91
N VAL A 298 17.53 -15.04 11.02
CA VAL A 298 16.13 -15.44 11.15
C VAL A 298 15.27 -14.24 10.85
N THR A 299 14.36 -14.39 9.91
CA THR A 299 13.45 -13.35 9.42
C THR A 299 12.02 -13.87 9.37
N GLY A 300 11.05 -12.99 9.27
CA GLY A 300 9.65 -13.41 9.14
C GLY A 300 8.68 -12.24 9.30
N ARG A 301 7.39 -12.58 9.44
CA ARG A 301 6.32 -11.60 9.50
C ARG A 301 5.06 -12.19 10.13
N PHE A 302 4.20 -11.31 10.63
CA PHE A 302 2.79 -11.66 10.85
C PHE A 302 2.10 -11.79 9.50
N ALA A 303 1.72 -13.02 9.12
CA ALA A 303 1.17 -13.32 7.80
C ALA A 303 -0.35 -13.22 7.77
N GLU A 304 -1.02 -13.67 8.84
CA GLU A 304 -2.48 -13.70 8.93
C GLU A 304 -2.95 -13.51 10.37
N ALA A 305 -4.07 -12.80 10.54
CA ALA A 305 -4.84 -12.76 11.79
C ALA A 305 -6.33 -12.94 11.42
N LYS A 306 -6.87 -14.14 11.71
CA LYS A 306 -8.24 -14.51 11.34
C LYS A 306 -8.95 -15.17 12.50
N GLY A 307 -10.11 -14.64 12.88
CA GLY A 307 -10.87 -15.12 14.05
C GLY A 307 -10.05 -14.94 15.31
N VAL A 308 -9.64 -16.05 15.93
CA VAL A 308 -8.80 -16.10 17.14
C VAL A 308 -7.35 -16.49 16.84
N LYS A 309 -7.03 -16.76 15.58
CA LYS A 309 -5.73 -17.29 15.14
C LYS A 309 -4.82 -16.21 14.57
N VAL A 310 -3.52 -16.37 14.84
CA VAL A 310 -2.45 -15.56 14.27
C VAL A 310 -1.43 -16.51 13.64
N LYS A 311 -1.08 -16.28 12.37
CA LYS A 311 -0.03 -17.01 11.66
C LYS A 311 1.21 -16.14 11.53
N ILE A 312 2.37 -16.72 11.87
CA ILE A 312 3.68 -16.08 11.72
C ILE A 312 4.52 -16.95 10.79
N GLU A 313 4.93 -16.41 9.67
CA GLU A 313 5.86 -17.05 8.75
C GLU A 313 7.28 -16.68 9.13
N CYS A 314 8.20 -17.64 9.01
CA CYS A 314 9.60 -17.50 9.36
C CYS A 314 10.51 -18.13 8.30
N GLU A 315 11.69 -17.55 8.12
CA GLU A 315 12.77 -18.09 7.30
C GLU A 315 14.07 -18.03 8.07
N VAL A 316 14.89 -19.08 7.93
CA VAL A 316 16.26 -19.14 8.45
C VAL A 316 17.20 -19.15 7.25
N ARG A 317 18.11 -18.18 7.21
CA ARG A 317 19.06 -17.98 6.10
C ARG A 317 20.49 -18.02 6.60
N ARG A 318 21.39 -18.42 5.72
CA ARG A 318 22.85 -18.27 5.88
C ARG A 318 23.42 -17.72 4.58
N ASN A 319 24.10 -16.57 4.64
CA ASN A 319 24.67 -15.89 3.46
C ASN A 319 23.62 -15.70 2.34
N GLY A 320 22.42 -15.27 2.68
CA GLY A 320 21.32 -15.04 1.74
C GLY A 320 20.56 -16.31 1.27
N LYS A 321 21.12 -17.52 1.50
CA LYS A 321 20.49 -18.78 1.10
C LYS A 321 19.53 -19.27 2.18
N ILE A 322 18.28 -19.60 1.79
CA ILE A 322 17.28 -20.19 2.69
C ILE A 322 17.72 -21.61 3.07
N LEU A 323 17.83 -21.88 4.38
CA LEU A 323 18.06 -23.21 4.93
C LEU A 323 16.76 -23.86 5.38
N VAL A 324 15.90 -23.11 6.04
CA VAL A 324 14.58 -23.55 6.50
C VAL A 324 13.57 -22.43 6.30
N GLU A 325 12.39 -22.79 5.88
CA GLU A 325 11.22 -21.90 5.88
C GLU A 325 10.06 -22.61 6.57
N GLY A 326 9.15 -21.83 7.15
CA GLY A 326 8.01 -22.43 7.83
C GLY A 326 7.10 -21.39 8.45
N TYR A 327 6.23 -21.87 9.33
CA TYR A 327 5.33 -20.99 10.06
C TYR A 327 4.88 -21.61 11.38
N THR A 328 4.38 -20.75 12.27
CA THR A 328 3.64 -21.14 13.46
C THR A 328 2.26 -20.50 13.44
N VAL A 329 1.24 -21.24 13.87
CA VAL A 329 -0.11 -20.71 14.09
C VAL A 329 -0.35 -20.71 15.60
N HIS A 330 -0.82 -19.57 16.07
CA HIS A 330 -1.13 -19.33 17.48
C HIS A 330 -2.63 -19.08 17.65
N ALA A 331 -3.21 -19.58 18.72
CA ALA A 331 -4.53 -19.17 19.16
C ALA A 331 -4.39 -18.08 20.23
N CYS A 332 -5.05 -16.93 20.07
CA CYS A 332 -5.15 -15.98 21.16
C CYS A 332 -6.15 -16.48 22.22
N MET A 333 -5.77 -16.43 23.47
CA MET A 333 -6.52 -16.95 24.60
C MET A 333 -6.54 -15.92 25.73
N ASP A 334 -7.70 -15.69 26.30
CA ASP A 334 -7.85 -14.93 27.54
C ASP A 334 -7.35 -15.80 28.72
N MET A 335 -6.33 -15.33 29.44
CA MET A 335 -5.67 -16.08 30.50
C MET A 335 -6.54 -16.26 31.74
N LYS A 336 -7.53 -15.39 31.99
CA LYS A 336 -8.44 -15.48 33.16
C LYS A 336 -9.51 -16.52 32.93
N THR A 337 -10.05 -16.58 31.72
CA THR A 337 -11.18 -17.47 31.41
C THR A 337 -10.75 -18.78 30.73
N GLY A 338 -9.52 -18.87 30.22
CA GLY A 338 -9.03 -19.97 29.39
C GLY A 338 -9.74 -20.11 28.04
N ARG A 339 -10.50 -19.10 27.63
CA ARG A 339 -11.26 -19.13 26.36
C ARG A 339 -10.54 -18.42 25.22
N PRO A 340 -10.75 -18.89 23.98
CA PRO A 340 -10.24 -18.17 22.81
C PRO A 340 -10.76 -16.75 22.74
N THR A 341 -9.88 -15.80 22.41
CA THR A 341 -10.18 -14.38 22.23
C THR A 341 -9.65 -13.86 20.91
N ARG A 342 -10.09 -12.70 20.47
CA ARG A 342 -9.58 -12.07 19.25
C ARG A 342 -8.17 -11.54 19.47
N PRO A 343 -7.30 -11.61 18.44
CA PRO A 343 -5.99 -10.96 18.49
C PRO A 343 -6.14 -9.47 18.80
N PRO A 344 -5.22 -8.90 19.62
CA PRO A 344 -5.17 -7.46 19.83
C PRO A 344 -5.07 -6.67 18.51
N GLU A 345 -5.63 -5.47 18.47
CA GLU A 345 -5.65 -4.64 17.23
C GLU A 345 -4.25 -4.33 16.72
N PHE A 346 -3.26 -4.15 17.60
CA PHE A 346 -1.89 -3.92 17.15
C PHE A 346 -1.32 -5.08 16.33
N ILE A 347 -1.68 -6.35 16.63
CA ILE A 347 -1.25 -7.50 15.81
C ILE A 347 -1.82 -7.41 14.40
N LYS A 348 -3.06 -6.95 14.24
CA LYS A 348 -3.65 -6.73 12.90
C LYS A 348 -2.90 -5.62 12.14
N ALA A 349 -2.46 -4.59 12.86
CA ALA A 349 -1.63 -3.53 12.27
C ALA A 349 -0.23 -4.01 11.86
N LEU A 350 0.22 -5.16 12.38
CA LEU A 350 1.51 -5.78 12.04
C LEU A 350 1.45 -6.71 10.82
N LEU A 351 0.25 -7.05 10.34
CA LEU A 351 0.11 -7.92 9.18
C LEU A 351 0.89 -7.35 7.99
N THR A 352 1.75 -8.18 7.43
CA THR A 352 2.61 -7.81 6.32
C THR A 352 2.30 -8.72 5.13
N PRO A 353 2.06 -8.19 3.93
CA PRO A 353 1.93 -8.99 2.73
C PRO A 353 3.16 -9.86 2.49
N LYS A 354 2.98 -11.00 1.81
CA LYS A 354 4.11 -11.83 1.37
C LYS A 354 4.95 -11.03 0.38
N GLN A 355 6.24 -10.95 0.61
CA GLN A 355 7.20 -10.29 -0.31
C GLN A 355 7.42 -11.12 -1.56
#